data_f27ba843a8ea84c92fd85aa2e962125a
#
_entry.id   f27ba843a8ea84c92fd85aa2e962125a
#
_cell.length_a   1.000
_cell.length_b   1.000
_cell.length_c   1.000
_cell.angle_alpha   90.00
_cell.angle_beta   90.00
_cell.angle_gamma   90.00
#
_symmetry.space_group_name_H-M   'P 1'
#
loop_
_entity.id
_entity.type
_entity.pdbx_description
1 polymer ?
#
loop_
_entity_poly.entity_id
_entity_poly.type
_entity_poly.pdbx_seq_one_letter_code
_entity_poly.pdbx_strand_id
1 'polypeptide(L)'
;RGSFRPVTKVNEDMYEKSFKMIMNRKGFNKKNTSSIFEITLSNLISDGKVNEQDFLDRAKLLCSMGKTVMITNFQEYYKLSEYFNKYTDKKIVLTMGVDNLIQVFEENYYKNLKGGILEAFGNLFSKNVTVLLYPMLKNDKLINSNNLQVDNKMKNLYKFFKDSEKILDIKDYNKKLLKIFSWKVLEMIKNGDDAWENDIPENVSKLIKKKKLFGLK
;
A
#
# COMPACT_ATOMS: atom_id res chain seq x y z
N ARG A 1 2.46 -2.44 -1.28
CA ARG A 1 3.21 -1.22 -1.63
C ARG A 1 2.88 -0.10 -0.65
N GLY A 2 3.90 0.66 -0.22
CA GLY A 2 3.72 1.82 0.64
C GLY A 2 4.98 2.67 0.77
N SER A 3 4.81 3.90 1.30
CA SER A 3 5.95 4.77 1.61
C SER A 3 6.71 4.28 2.85
N PHE A 4 6.00 3.70 3.84
CA PHE A 4 6.54 3.24 5.13
C PHE A 4 7.45 4.28 5.82
N ARG A 5 7.00 5.52 5.84
CA ARG A 5 7.75 6.69 6.31
C ARG A 5 7.00 7.46 7.42
N PRO A 6 7.01 6.94 8.64
CA PRO A 6 7.41 5.60 9.08
C PRO A 6 6.32 4.53 8.87
N VAL A 7 6.62 3.30 9.28
CA VAL A 7 5.59 2.26 9.43
C VAL A 7 4.69 2.62 10.61
N THR A 8 3.39 2.61 10.40
CA THR A 8 2.38 2.95 11.41
C THR A 8 1.55 1.73 11.82
N LYS A 9 0.79 1.83 12.91
CA LYS A 9 -0.18 0.81 13.32
C LYS A 9 -1.22 0.49 12.23
N VAL A 10 -1.54 1.46 11.35
CA VAL A 10 -2.38 1.23 10.17
C VAL A 10 -1.74 0.24 9.20
N ASN A 11 -0.43 0.36 8.96
CA ASN A 11 0.26 -0.56 8.05
C ASN A 11 0.26 -1.99 8.58
N GLU A 12 0.41 -2.16 9.92
CA GLU A 12 0.31 -3.49 10.54
C GLU A 12 -1.11 -4.05 10.45
N ASP A 13 -2.13 -3.28 10.81
CA ASP A 13 -3.53 -3.71 10.74
C ASP A 13 -3.92 -4.08 9.30
N MET A 14 -3.55 -3.24 8.33
CA MET A 14 -3.75 -3.51 6.90
C MET A 14 -3.12 -4.85 6.50
N TYR A 15 -1.89 -5.10 6.90
CA TYR A 15 -1.19 -6.34 6.61
C TYR A 15 -1.87 -7.55 7.27
N GLU A 16 -2.13 -7.48 8.57
CA GLU A 16 -2.71 -8.58 9.35
C GLU A 16 -4.10 -8.95 8.85
N LYS A 17 -4.96 -7.95 8.61
CA LYS A 17 -6.34 -8.18 8.15
C LYS A 17 -6.37 -8.71 6.73
N SER A 18 -5.49 -8.19 5.85
CA SER A 18 -5.32 -8.74 4.50
C SER A 18 -4.87 -10.19 4.55
N PHE A 19 -3.84 -10.48 5.33
CA PHE A 19 -3.30 -11.84 5.44
C PHE A 19 -4.34 -12.83 5.99
N LYS A 20 -5.05 -12.45 7.06
CA LYS A 20 -6.16 -13.24 7.62
C LYS A 20 -7.25 -13.51 6.58
N MET A 21 -7.65 -12.46 5.84
CA MET A 21 -8.68 -12.58 4.79
C MET A 21 -8.25 -13.54 3.67
N ILE A 22 -6.98 -13.48 3.26
CA ILE A 22 -6.42 -14.36 2.23
C ILE A 22 -6.36 -15.81 2.70
N MET A 23 -5.89 -16.05 3.94
CA MET A 23 -5.77 -17.40 4.49
C MET A 23 -7.12 -18.13 4.59
N ASN A 24 -8.22 -17.39 4.70
CA ASN A 24 -9.58 -17.95 4.70
C ASN A 24 -10.12 -18.25 3.30
N ARG A 25 -9.36 -17.95 2.23
CA ARG A 25 -9.80 -18.20 0.84
C ARG A 25 -9.21 -19.51 0.32
N LYS A 26 -10.03 -20.23 -0.46
CA LYS A 26 -9.60 -21.49 -1.11
C LYS A 26 -8.37 -21.26 -2.00
N GLY A 27 -7.36 -22.11 -1.82
CA GLY A 27 -6.12 -22.10 -2.60
C GLY A 27 -5.00 -21.25 -1.99
N PHE A 28 -5.20 -20.73 -0.78
CA PHE A 28 -4.15 -20.12 0.03
C PHE A 28 -3.85 -20.96 1.27
N ASN A 29 -2.59 -21.04 1.64
CA ASN A 29 -2.15 -21.56 2.94
C ASN A 29 -0.82 -20.90 3.34
N LYS A 30 -0.50 -20.93 4.64
CA LYS A 30 0.66 -20.22 5.20
C LYS A 30 2.00 -20.72 4.62
N LYS A 31 2.10 -22.00 4.24
CA LYS A 31 3.35 -22.58 3.70
C LYS A 31 3.63 -22.11 2.26
N ASN A 32 2.57 -21.81 1.49
CA ASN A 32 2.66 -21.46 0.08
C ASN A 32 2.36 -19.97 -0.20
N THR A 33 2.35 -19.15 0.85
CA THR A 33 2.07 -17.71 0.71
C THR A 33 3.23 -16.92 1.27
N SER A 34 3.77 -16.03 0.44
CA SER A 34 4.80 -15.06 0.84
C SER A 34 4.21 -13.65 0.83
N SER A 35 4.58 -12.86 1.83
CA SER A 35 4.19 -11.45 1.91
C SER A 35 5.39 -10.58 1.61
N ILE A 36 5.24 -9.64 0.69
CA ILE A 36 6.29 -8.73 0.25
C ILE A 36 5.85 -7.30 0.54
N PHE A 37 6.71 -6.54 1.22
CA PHE A 37 6.57 -5.10 1.44
C PHE A 37 7.38 -4.38 0.36
N GLU A 38 6.68 -3.77 -0.58
CA GLU A 38 7.33 -3.13 -1.72
C GLU A 38 7.47 -1.64 -1.49
N ILE A 39 8.70 -1.15 -1.70
CA ILE A 39 9.06 0.27 -1.68
C ILE A 39 9.50 0.65 -3.10
N THR A 40 8.85 1.62 -3.72
CA THR A 40 9.28 2.11 -5.03
C THR A 40 10.25 3.27 -4.91
N LEU A 41 11.25 3.31 -5.80
CA LEU A 41 12.23 4.39 -5.87
C LEU A 41 11.60 5.76 -6.14
N SER A 42 10.48 5.82 -6.85
CA SER A 42 9.74 7.07 -7.07
C SER A 42 9.27 7.75 -5.76
N ASN A 43 9.10 6.96 -4.70
CA ASN A 43 8.79 7.49 -3.36
C ASN A 43 10.04 8.01 -2.60
N LEU A 44 11.21 7.98 -3.23
CA LEU A 44 12.47 8.48 -2.64
C LEU A 44 12.74 9.94 -2.94
N ILE A 45 12.08 10.47 -3.96
CA ILE A 45 12.27 11.86 -4.35
C ILE A 45 11.45 12.71 -3.40
N SER A 46 12.08 13.19 -2.33
CA SER A 46 11.57 14.32 -1.55
C SER A 46 12.35 15.56 -1.96
N ASP A 47 11.64 16.62 -2.29
CA ASP A 47 12.23 17.92 -2.64
C ASP A 47 13.20 17.89 -3.84
N GLY A 48 12.91 17.01 -4.82
CA GLY A 48 13.72 16.90 -6.06
C GLY A 48 15.05 16.16 -5.92
N LYS A 49 15.38 15.67 -4.73
CA LYS A 49 16.61 14.89 -4.47
C LYS A 49 16.27 13.52 -3.90
N VAL A 50 17.02 12.50 -4.34
CA VAL A 50 16.94 11.16 -3.74
C VAL A 50 17.58 11.20 -2.36
N ASN A 51 16.81 10.91 -1.33
CA ASN A 51 17.33 10.74 0.02
C ASN A 51 17.62 9.25 0.27
N GLU A 52 18.84 8.82 -0.07
CA GLU A 52 19.27 7.43 0.06
C GLU A 52 19.20 6.94 1.51
N GLN A 53 19.54 7.80 2.48
CA GLN A 53 19.50 7.43 3.90
C GLN A 53 18.08 7.13 4.37
N ASP A 54 17.11 8.00 4.05
CA ASP A 54 15.69 7.78 4.38
C ASP A 54 15.15 6.47 3.78
N PHE A 55 15.62 6.13 2.58
CA PHE A 55 15.27 4.86 1.95
C PHE A 55 15.85 3.65 2.69
N LEU A 56 17.14 3.69 2.99
CA LEU A 56 17.80 2.64 3.76
C LEU A 56 17.15 2.46 5.13
N ASP A 57 16.74 3.56 5.75
CA ASP A 57 16.07 3.54 7.05
C ASP A 57 14.70 2.84 6.98
N ARG A 58 13.93 3.10 5.94
CA ARG A 58 12.64 2.40 5.70
C ARG A 58 12.83 0.91 5.46
N ALA A 59 13.79 0.54 4.61
CA ALA A 59 14.11 -0.86 4.34
C ALA A 59 14.59 -1.59 5.61
N LYS A 60 15.54 -0.98 6.35
CA LYS A 60 16.03 -1.52 7.63
C LYS A 60 14.92 -1.68 8.67
N LEU A 61 14.00 -0.72 8.73
CA LEU A 61 12.86 -0.76 9.65
C LEU A 61 11.99 -1.98 9.36
N LEU A 62 11.56 -2.15 8.12
CA LEU A 62 10.73 -3.29 7.70
C LEU A 62 11.45 -4.64 7.91
N CYS A 63 12.74 -4.73 7.55
CA CYS A 63 13.55 -5.92 7.79
C CYS A 63 13.65 -6.25 9.29
N SER A 64 13.80 -5.24 10.15
CA SER A 64 13.84 -5.45 11.61
C SER A 64 12.53 -5.96 12.20
N MET A 65 11.41 -5.75 11.49
CA MET A 65 10.10 -6.31 11.80
C MET A 65 9.89 -7.72 11.21
N GLY A 66 10.94 -8.34 10.65
CA GLY A 66 10.87 -9.65 10.00
C GLY A 66 10.09 -9.64 8.68
N LYS A 67 9.96 -8.49 8.02
CA LYS A 67 9.25 -8.38 6.74
C LYS A 67 10.21 -8.60 5.57
N THR A 68 9.74 -9.29 4.53
CA THR A 68 10.45 -9.36 3.24
C THR A 68 10.24 -8.05 2.49
N VAL A 69 11.31 -7.36 2.15
CA VAL A 69 11.29 -6.06 1.47
C VAL A 69 11.70 -6.24 0.01
N MET A 70 10.93 -5.67 -0.89
CA MET A 70 11.23 -5.56 -2.31
C MET A 70 11.38 -4.09 -2.68
N ILE A 71 12.46 -3.78 -3.38
CA ILE A 71 12.74 -2.44 -3.88
C ILE A 71 12.54 -2.45 -5.39
N THR A 72 11.72 -1.54 -5.91
CA THR A 72 11.43 -1.46 -7.34
C THR A 72 11.56 -0.04 -7.85
N ASN A 73 11.61 0.08 -9.18
CA ASN A 73 11.42 1.36 -9.88
C ASN A 73 10.10 1.39 -10.66
N PHE A 74 9.09 0.67 -10.18
CA PHE A 74 7.78 0.66 -10.82
C PHE A 74 6.92 1.76 -10.22
N GLN A 75 6.58 2.77 -11.00
CA GLN A 75 5.67 3.83 -10.54
C GLN A 75 4.24 3.31 -10.46
N GLU A 76 3.77 2.67 -11.51
CA GLU A 76 2.40 2.19 -11.64
C GLU A 76 2.25 0.74 -11.16
N TYR A 77 1.10 0.42 -10.60
CA TYR A 77 0.81 -0.92 -10.07
C TYR A 77 0.76 -2.01 -11.14
N TYR A 78 0.36 -1.68 -12.38
CA TYR A 78 0.32 -2.67 -13.46
C TYR A 78 1.71 -3.23 -13.78
N LYS A 79 2.77 -2.42 -13.70
CA LYS A 79 4.16 -2.86 -13.90
C LYS A 79 4.59 -3.89 -12.86
N LEU A 80 4.13 -3.73 -11.62
CA LEU A 80 4.39 -4.70 -10.56
C LEU A 80 3.68 -6.03 -10.85
N SER A 81 2.41 -6.00 -11.25
CA SER A 81 1.66 -7.20 -11.64
C SER A 81 2.29 -7.89 -12.84
N GLU A 82 2.65 -7.13 -13.87
CA GLU A 82 3.32 -7.63 -15.06
C GLU A 82 4.65 -8.31 -14.73
N TYR A 83 5.45 -7.68 -13.85
CA TYR A 83 6.71 -8.26 -13.39
C TYR A 83 6.49 -9.61 -12.72
N PHE A 84 5.60 -9.71 -11.76
CA PHE A 84 5.33 -10.99 -11.08
C PHE A 84 4.77 -12.04 -12.03
N ASN A 85 3.90 -11.68 -12.96
CA ASN A 85 3.31 -12.60 -13.93
C ASN A 85 4.35 -13.22 -14.89
N LYS A 86 5.54 -12.61 -15.05
CA LYS A 86 6.66 -13.22 -15.79
C LYS A 86 7.28 -14.43 -15.06
N TYR A 87 7.09 -14.51 -13.74
CA TYR A 87 7.74 -15.53 -12.90
C TYR A 87 6.77 -16.51 -12.25
N THR A 88 5.48 -16.20 -12.23
CA THR A 88 4.49 -17.06 -11.56
C THR A 88 3.08 -16.87 -12.10
N ASP A 89 2.37 -17.99 -12.25
CA ASP A 89 0.91 -18.03 -12.49
C ASP A 89 0.10 -18.15 -11.19
N LYS A 90 0.78 -18.08 -10.03
CA LYS A 90 0.12 -18.18 -8.73
C LYS A 90 -0.70 -16.91 -8.46
N LYS A 91 -1.64 -17.02 -7.50
CA LYS A 91 -2.47 -15.89 -7.09
C LYS A 91 -1.62 -14.77 -6.50
N ILE A 92 -1.84 -13.57 -7.00
CA ILE A 92 -1.21 -12.34 -6.53
C ILE A 92 -2.29 -11.49 -5.87
N VAL A 93 -2.01 -11.02 -4.66
CA VAL A 93 -2.91 -10.12 -3.95
C VAL A 93 -2.18 -8.82 -3.66
N LEU A 94 -2.71 -7.72 -4.18
CA LEU A 94 -2.21 -6.38 -3.94
C LEU A 94 -3.07 -5.72 -2.87
N THR A 95 -2.45 -5.32 -1.76
CA THR A 95 -3.14 -4.56 -0.71
C THR A 95 -2.84 -3.08 -0.88
N MET A 96 -3.88 -2.24 -0.90
CA MET A 96 -3.74 -0.78 -1.04
C MET A 96 -4.82 -0.01 -0.29
N GLY A 97 -4.53 1.24 0.03
CA GLY A 97 -5.50 2.19 0.57
C GLY A 97 -6.36 2.85 -0.51
N VAL A 98 -7.39 3.57 -0.08
CA VAL A 98 -8.36 4.24 -0.96
C VAL A 98 -7.70 5.23 -1.92
N ASP A 99 -6.80 6.08 -1.43
CA ASP A 99 -6.15 7.09 -2.29
C ASP A 99 -5.31 6.43 -3.40
N ASN A 100 -4.63 5.32 -3.08
CA ASN A 100 -3.87 4.58 -4.09
C ASN A 100 -4.79 3.95 -5.14
N LEU A 101 -5.95 3.42 -4.72
CA LEU A 101 -6.90 2.86 -5.67
C LEU A 101 -7.51 3.95 -6.57
N ILE A 102 -7.81 5.13 -6.03
CA ILE A 102 -8.27 6.28 -6.83
C ILE A 102 -7.21 6.63 -7.88
N GLN A 103 -5.94 6.74 -7.50
CA GLN A 103 -4.84 7.02 -8.43
C GLN A 103 -4.70 5.95 -9.52
N VAL A 104 -4.95 4.68 -9.21
CA VAL A 104 -4.96 3.60 -10.23
C VAL A 104 -5.98 3.88 -11.33
N PHE A 105 -7.10 4.55 -11.02
CA PHE A 105 -8.14 4.92 -11.98
C PHE A 105 -7.92 6.28 -12.65
N GLU A 106 -6.79 6.94 -12.45
CA GLU A 106 -6.44 8.18 -13.14
C GLU A 106 -5.78 7.91 -14.49
N GLU A 107 -6.48 8.21 -15.57
CA GLU A 107 -6.08 7.97 -16.97
C GLU A 107 -4.74 8.60 -17.34
N ASN A 108 -4.39 9.72 -16.68
CA ASN A 108 -3.16 10.48 -16.96
C ASN A 108 -1.87 9.66 -16.77
N TYR A 109 -1.87 8.67 -15.89
CA TYR A 109 -0.70 7.81 -15.64
C TYR A 109 -0.42 6.85 -16.81
N TYR A 110 -1.35 6.66 -17.75
CA TYR A 110 -1.27 5.64 -18.78
C TYR A 110 -1.19 6.20 -20.22
N LYS A 111 -1.02 7.52 -20.35
CA LYS A 111 -0.98 8.20 -21.66
C LYS A 111 0.10 7.67 -22.62
N ASN A 112 1.19 7.12 -22.06
CA ASN A 112 2.31 6.59 -22.83
C ASN A 112 2.07 5.15 -23.33
N LEU A 113 0.99 4.49 -22.90
CA LEU A 113 0.61 3.17 -23.38
C LEU A 113 -0.24 3.29 -24.65
N LYS A 114 -0.01 2.43 -25.62
CA LYS A 114 -0.80 2.43 -26.90
C LYS A 114 -2.28 2.18 -26.64
N GLY A 115 -2.61 1.28 -25.74
CA GLY A 115 -3.97 0.98 -25.31
C GLY A 115 -4.46 1.79 -24.09
N GLY A 116 -3.65 2.77 -23.63
CA GLY A 116 -3.99 3.62 -22.49
C GLY A 116 -4.29 2.85 -21.21
N ILE A 117 -5.28 3.33 -20.46
CA ILE A 117 -5.68 2.71 -19.19
C ILE A 117 -6.20 1.27 -19.35
N LEU A 118 -6.79 0.92 -20.49
CA LEU A 118 -7.29 -0.44 -20.73
C LEU A 118 -6.15 -1.45 -20.84
N GLU A 119 -5.05 -1.09 -21.48
CA GLU A 119 -3.83 -1.91 -21.53
C GLU A 119 -3.25 -2.10 -20.11
N ALA A 120 -3.12 -1.01 -19.36
CA ALA A 120 -2.66 -1.08 -17.98
C ALA A 120 -3.55 -1.98 -17.11
N PHE A 121 -4.85 -1.89 -17.27
CA PHE A 121 -5.81 -2.67 -16.49
C PHE A 121 -5.87 -4.14 -16.89
N GLY A 122 -5.65 -4.46 -18.16
CA GLY A 122 -5.46 -5.85 -18.60
C GLY A 122 -4.28 -6.52 -17.90
N ASN A 123 -3.18 -5.77 -17.69
CA ASN A 123 -2.01 -6.25 -16.97
C ASN A 123 -2.23 -6.25 -15.44
N LEU A 124 -2.83 -5.20 -14.87
CA LEU A 124 -3.06 -5.08 -13.42
C LEU A 124 -4.08 -6.12 -12.92
N PHE A 125 -5.22 -6.21 -13.59
CA PHE A 125 -6.32 -7.09 -13.18
C PHE A 125 -6.33 -8.42 -13.94
N SER A 126 -5.13 -8.91 -14.30
CA SER A 126 -4.97 -10.22 -14.90
C SER A 126 -5.68 -11.32 -14.08
N LYS A 127 -5.90 -12.50 -14.67
CA LYS A 127 -6.75 -13.56 -14.10
C LYS A 127 -6.39 -13.91 -12.65
N ASN A 128 -5.11 -13.91 -12.32
CA ASN A 128 -4.58 -14.32 -11.01
C ASN A 128 -4.41 -13.17 -10.01
N VAL A 129 -4.68 -11.91 -10.39
CA VAL A 129 -4.51 -10.73 -9.52
C VAL A 129 -5.83 -10.30 -8.89
N THR A 130 -5.79 -9.98 -7.59
CA THR A 130 -6.91 -9.40 -6.83
C THR A 130 -6.37 -8.23 -6.00
N VAL A 131 -7.11 -7.14 -5.93
CA VAL A 131 -6.82 -5.99 -5.08
C VAL A 131 -7.64 -6.09 -3.80
N LEU A 132 -6.99 -5.97 -2.64
CA LEU A 132 -7.62 -5.77 -1.35
C LEU A 132 -7.55 -4.31 -0.94
N LEU A 133 -8.72 -3.71 -0.77
CA LEU A 133 -8.85 -2.31 -0.41
C LEU A 133 -8.99 -2.13 1.10
N TYR A 134 -8.04 -1.43 1.70
CA TYR A 134 -8.15 -0.99 3.08
C TYR A 134 -8.91 0.32 3.13
N PRO A 135 -9.96 0.43 3.98
CA PRO A 135 -10.79 1.64 4.03
C PRO A 135 -10.04 2.82 4.62
N MET A 136 -10.59 4.01 4.39
CA MET A 136 -10.07 5.27 4.90
C MET A 136 -11.18 6.06 5.59
N LEU A 137 -10.83 6.81 6.63
CA LEU A 137 -11.70 7.81 7.21
C LEU A 137 -11.35 9.19 6.65
N LYS A 138 -12.31 9.82 5.95
CA LYS A 138 -12.16 11.17 5.40
C LYS A 138 -13.35 12.03 5.83
N ASN A 139 -13.09 13.12 6.55
CA ASN A 139 -14.12 14.00 7.08
C ASN A 139 -15.21 13.20 7.85
N ASP A 140 -14.80 12.33 8.75
CA ASP A 140 -15.62 11.43 9.56
C ASP A 140 -16.51 10.46 8.77
N LYS A 141 -16.33 10.39 7.44
CA LYS A 141 -16.99 9.41 6.58
C LYS A 141 -16.06 8.26 6.26
N LEU A 142 -16.56 7.04 6.45
CA LEU A 142 -15.85 5.84 6.03
C LEU A 142 -15.91 5.70 4.51
N ILE A 143 -14.75 5.67 3.87
CA ILE A 143 -14.61 5.44 2.43
C ILE A 143 -14.12 4.02 2.19
N ASN A 144 -14.82 3.30 1.34
CA ASN A 144 -14.53 1.93 0.92
C ASN A 144 -14.92 1.71 -0.57
N SER A 145 -14.90 0.49 -1.07
CA SER A 145 -15.20 0.20 -2.47
C SER A 145 -16.62 0.58 -2.90
N ASN A 146 -17.57 0.75 -1.97
CA ASN A 146 -18.95 1.07 -2.30
C ASN A 146 -19.19 2.56 -2.53
N ASN A 147 -18.36 3.42 -1.97
CA ASN A 147 -18.60 4.86 -1.96
C ASN A 147 -17.37 5.72 -2.35
N LEU A 148 -16.21 5.11 -2.65
CA LEU A 148 -15.10 5.87 -3.22
C LEU A 148 -15.49 6.47 -4.57
N GLN A 149 -14.93 7.63 -4.89
CA GLN A 149 -15.22 8.32 -6.12
C GLN A 149 -14.03 8.19 -7.07
N VAL A 150 -14.30 7.66 -8.25
CA VAL A 150 -13.40 7.71 -9.42
C VAL A 150 -13.94 8.71 -10.43
N ASP A 151 -13.14 9.11 -11.41
CA ASP A 151 -13.61 9.95 -12.52
C ASP A 151 -14.88 9.37 -13.15
N ASN A 152 -15.80 10.25 -13.59
CA ASN A 152 -17.08 9.83 -14.17
C ASN A 152 -16.92 8.86 -15.34
N LYS A 153 -15.88 9.05 -16.16
CA LYS A 153 -15.56 8.17 -17.29
C LYS A 153 -15.18 6.76 -16.85
N MET A 154 -14.61 6.63 -15.66
CA MET A 154 -14.10 5.37 -15.11
C MET A 154 -15.14 4.60 -14.28
N LYS A 155 -16.30 5.18 -13.98
CA LYS A 155 -17.31 4.57 -13.09
C LYS A 155 -17.76 3.17 -13.52
N ASN A 156 -18.03 2.98 -14.81
CA ASN A 156 -18.48 1.69 -15.32
C ASN A 156 -17.36 0.65 -15.27
N LEU A 157 -16.12 1.06 -15.58
CA LEU A 157 -14.96 0.18 -15.51
C LEU A 157 -14.64 -0.20 -14.06
N TYR A 158 -14.70 0.76 -13.14
CA TYR A 158 -14.59 0.51 -11.70
C TYR A 158 -15.65 -0.48 -11.22
N LYS A 159 -16.92 -0.26 -11.58
CA LYS A 159 -18.01 -1.16 -11.25
C LYS A 159 -17.76 -2.58 -11.77
N PHE A 160 -17.33 -2.72 -13.01
CA PHE A 160 -16.97 -4.03 -13.59
C PHE A 160 -15.94 -4.78 -12.74
N PHE A 161 -14.84 -4.14 -12.34
CA PHE A 161 -13.80 -4.79 -11.53
C PHE A 161 -14.26 -5.11 -10.10
N LYS A 162 -15.16 -4.30 -9.55
CA LYS A 162 -15.77 -4.59 -8.26
C LYS A 162 -16.74 -5.77 -8.34
N ASP A 163 -17.65 -5.77 -9.32
CA ASP A 163 -18.65 -6.83 -9.49
C ASP A 163 -18.01 -8.17 -9.87
N SER A 164 -16.87 -8.17 -10.56
CA SER A 164 -16.06 -9.35 -10.87
C SER A 164 -15.08 -9.77 -9.76
N GLU A 165 -15.24 -9.25 -8.54
CA GLU A 165 -14.42 -9.55 -7.36
C GLU A 165 -12.91 -9.32 -7.55
N LYS A 166 -12.53 -8.46 -8.51
CA LYS A 166 -11.13 -8.03 -8.67
C LYS A 166 -10.72 -7.00 -7.63
N ILE A 167 -11.68 -6.30 -7.05
CA ILE A 167 -11.50 -5.35 -5.95
C ILE A 167 -12.39 -5.78 -4.80
N LEU A 168 -11.80 -6.02 -3.63
CA LEU A 168 -12.49 -6.50 -2.43
C LEU A 168 -12.12 -5.65 -1.23
N ASP A 169 -13.10 -5.29 -0.41
CA ASP A 169 -12.83 -4.58 0.84
C ASP A 169 -12.23 -5.51 1.90
N ILE A 170 -11.20 -5.03 2.58
CA ILE A 170 -10.66 -5.66 3.78
C ILE A 170 -11.68 -5.49 4.91
N LYS A 171 -11.98 -6.61 5.59
CA LYS A 171 -12.92 -6.67 6.70
C LYS A 171 -12.18 -6.73 8.04
N ASP A 172 -12.91 -6.55 9.12
CA ASP A 172 -12.42 -6.68 10.52
C ASP A 172 -11.26 -5.74 10.87
N TYR A 173 -11.08 -4.63 10.14
CA TYR A 173 -10.07 -3.62 10.43
C TYR A 173 -10.37 -2.85 11.71
N ASN A 174 -9.34 -2.28 12.34
CA ASN A 174 -9.50 -1.47 13.52
C ASN A 174 -9.90 -0.02 13.16
N LYS A 175 -11.17 0.33 13.40
CA LYS A 175 -11.70 1.67 13.10
C LYS A 175 -10.93 2.81 13.76
N LYS A 176 -10.36 2.60 14.95
CA LYS A 176 -9.61 3.63 15.68
C LYS A 176 -8.33 4.02 14.95
N LEU A 177 -7.74 3.11 14.18
CA LEU A 177 -6.50 3.35 13.44
C LEU A 177 -6.70 4.14 12.15
N LEU A 178 -7.92 4.22 11.61
CA LEU A 178 -8.19 4.89 10.33
C LEU A 178 -7.90 6.41 10.32
N LYS A 179 -7.64 6.99 11.49
CA LYS A 179 -7.25 8.40 11.66
C LYS A 179 -5.74 8.63 11.57
N ILE A 180 -4.95 7.56 11.54
CA ILE A 180 -3.50 7.63 11.52
C ILE A 180 -3.01 7.77 10.08
N PHE A 181 -2.25 8.82 9.80
CA PHE A 181 -1.62 9.07 8.51
C PHE A 181 -0.09 9.16 8.69
N SER A 182 0.65 8.37 7.93
CA SER A 182 2.12 8.30 8.07
C SER A 182 2.82 9.64 7.86
N TRP A 183 2.30 10.51 7.01
CA TRP A 183 2.84 11.86 6.81
C TRP A 183 2.68 12.76 8.04
N LYS A 184 1.55 12.66 8.77
CA LYS A 184 1.36 13.38 10.05
C LYS A 184 2.31 12.87 11.12
N VAL A 185 2.47 11.54 11.19
CA VAL A 185 3.41 10.91 12.14
C VAL A 185 4.84 11.37 11.86
N LEU A 186 5.24 11.46 10.58
CA LEU A 186 6.54 11.98 10.19
C LEU A 186 6.73 13.44 10.61
N GLU A 187 5.71 14.25 10.45
CA GLU A 187 5.72 15.65 10.87
C GLU A 187 5.88 15.78 12.39
N MET A 188 5.14 15.00 13.18
CA MET A 188 5.31 14.95 14.64
C MET A 188 6.73 14.56 15.04
N ILE A 189 7.32 13.53 14.43
CA ILE A 189 8.72 13.13 14.68
C ILE A 189 9.68 14.30 14.44
N LYS A 190 9.55 14.99 13.30
CA LYS A 190 10.43 16.11 12.94
C LYS A 190 10.29 17.30 13.88
N ASN A 191 9.09 17.54 14.38
CA ASN A 191 8.77 18.64 15.28
C ASN A 191 9.08 18.32 16.75
N GLY A 192 9.46 17.08 17.08
CA GLY A 192 9.74 16.66 18.46
C GLY A 192 8.46 16.49 19.31
N ASP A 193 7.33 16.24 18.69
CA ASP A 193 6.06 15.94 19.38
C ASP A 193 6.00 14.43 19.67
N ASP A 194 6.19 14.03 20.91
CA ASP A 194 6.24 12.63 21.34
C ASP A 194 4.94 11.84 21.12
N ALA A 195 3.83 12.51 20.79
CA ALA A 195 2.55 11.86 20.52
C ALA A 195 2.63 10.87 19.32
N TRP A 196 3.62 11.00 18.45
CA TRP A 196 3.86 10.06 17.33
C TRP A 196 4.00 8.61 17.78
N GLU A 197 4.46 8.35 19.00
CA GLU A 197 4.64 7.00 19.54
C GLU A 197 3.32 6.24 19.67
N ASN A 198 2.22 6.95 19.88
CA ASN A 198 0.90 6.35 19.98
C ASN A 198 0.42 5.73 18.65
N ASP A 199 0.96 6.19 17.54
CA ASP A 199 0.51 5.83 16.19
C ASP A 199 1.41 4.78 15.52
N ILE A 200 2.52 4.44 16.18
CA ILE A 200 3.54 3.51 15.68
C ILE A 200 3.58 2.25 16.54
N PRO A 201 3.92 1.07 15.96
CA PRO A 201 4.21 -0.13 16.73
C PRO A 201 5.40 0.09 17.69
N GLU A 202 5.33 -0.48 18.88
CA GLU A 202 6.31 -0.26 19.95
C GLU A 202 7.76 -0.62 19.52
N ASN A 203 7.92 -1.74 18.82
CA ASN A 203 9.23 -2.16 18.30
C ASN A 203 9.80 -1.19 17.27
N VAL A 204 8.93 -0.57 16.47
CA VAL A 204 9.27 0.47 15.48
C VAL A 204 9.68 1.75 16.18
N SER A 205 8.92 2.18 17.20
CA SER A 205 9.24 3.36 18.02
C SER A 205 10.62 3.22 18.68
N LYS A 206 10.88 2.09 19.33
CA LYS A 206 12.18 1.80 19.93
C LYS A 206 13.33 1.90 18.92
N LEU A 207 13.12 1.41 17.70
CA LEU A 207 14.15 1.46 16.66
C LEU A 207 14.38 2.88 16.13
N ILE A 208 13.30 3.64 15.92
CA ILE A 208 13.40 5.05 15.50
C ILE A 208 14.19 5.85 16.51
N LYS A 209 13.89 5.72 17.82
CA LYS A 209 14.63 6.38 18.90
C LYS A 209 16.10 5.94 18.95
N LYS A 210 16.38 4.64 18.93
CA LYS A 210 17.73 4.09 19.00
C LYS A 210 18.63 4.57 17.85
N LYS A 211 18.07 4.70 16.65
CA LYS A 211 18.83 5.03 15.44
C LYS A 211 18.62 6.47 14.96
N LYS A 212 17.84 7.26 15.68
CA LYS A 212 17.48 8.65 15.31
C LYS A 212 16.96 8.76 13.87
N LEU A 213 16.04 7.87 13.48
CA LEU A 213 15.52 7.81 12.12
C LEU A 213 14.55 8.97 11.84
N PHE A 214 14.34 9.27 10.56
CA PHE A 214 13.34 10.23 10.06
C PHE A 214 13.51 11.68 10.57
N GLY A 215 14.71 12.03 11.02
CA GLY A 215 15.00 13.38 11.54
C GLY A 215 14.62 13.57 13.00
N LEU A 216 14.46 12.50 13.77
CA LEU A 216 14.31 12.58 15.22
C LEU A 216 15.56 13.23 15.83
N LYS A 217 15.34 14.29 16.60
CA LYS A 217 16.41 15.08 17.28
C LYS A 217 16.95 14.37 18.52
#